data_8ff271db889dc86ef02196e9785bc2e8
#
_entry.id   8ff271db889dc86ef02196e9785bc2e8
#
_cell.length_a   1.000
_cell.length_b   1.000
_cell.length_c   1.000
_cell.angle_alpha   90.00
_cell.angle_beta   90.00
_cell.angle_gamma   90.00
#
_symmetry.space_group_name_H-M   'P 1'
#
loop_
_entity.id
_entity.type
_entity.pdbx_description
1 polymer ?
#
loop_
_entity_poly.entity_id
_entity_poly.type
_entity_poly.pdbx_seq_one_letter_code
_entity_poly.pdbx_strand_id
1 'polypeptide(L)' 'MKLLIIEDEKHNANRLQAMIKELNPDISVVGVLESVADSIEWFSLNQQPD' A
#
# COMPACT_ATOMS: atom_id res chain seq x y z
N MET A 1 -12.00 -3.41 -2.73
CA MET A 1 -10.66 -3.92 -3.07
C MET A 1 -9.63 -3.38 -2.09
N LYS A 2 -8.78 -4.26 -1.60
CA LYS A 2 -7.71 -3.89 -0.66
C LYS A 2 -6.38 -3.87 -1.40
N LEU A 3 -5.63 -2.80 -1.23
CA LEU A 3 -4.37 -2.56 -1.93
C LEU A 3 -3.24 -2.31 -0.94
N LEU A 4 -2.10 -2.93 -1.19
CA LEU A 4 -0.87 -2.69 -0.44
C LEU A 4 0.11 -1.97 -1.35
N ILE A 5 0.70 -0.89 -0.85
CA ILE A 5 1.72 -0.13 -1.58
C ILE A 5 3.08 -0.44 -0.99
N ILE A 6 4.04 -0.81 -1.85
CA ILE A 6 5.43 -0.98 -1.47
C ILE A 6 6.25 0.00 -2.28
N GLU A 7 6.77 1.03 -1.64
CA GLU A 7 7.54 2.09 -2.29
C GLU A 7 8.59 2.62 -1.33
N ASP A 8 9.84 2.63 -1.75
CA ASP A 8 10.96 3.07 -0.94
C ASP A 8 11.07 4.59 -0.81
N GLU A 9 10.37 5.34 -1.66
CA GLU A 9 10.38 6.79 -1.60
C GLU A 9 9.04 7.31 -1.09
N LYS A 10 9.07 8.00 0.05
CA LYS A 10 7.88 8.44 0.75
C LYS A 10 7.01 9.38 -0.08
N HIS A 11 7.61 10.28 -0.84
CA HIS A 11 6.85 11.21 -1.69
C HIS A 11 6.09 10.46 -2.78
N ASN A 12 6.71 9.45 -3.38
CA ASN A 12 6.04 8.63 -4.39
C ASN A 12 4.89 7.83 -3.79
N ALA A 13 5.09 7.27 -2.59
CA ALA A 13 4.04 6.55 -1.90
C ALA A 13 2.82 7.44 -1.62
N ASN A 14 3.05 8.67 -1.16
CA ASN A 14 1.98 9.62 -0.89
C ASN A 14 1.23 10.00 -2.16
N ARG A 15 1.95 10.21 -3.25
CA ARG A 15 1.34 10.53 -4.55
C ARG A 15 0.50 9.39 -5.08
N LEU A 16 1.00 8.16 -4.97
CA LEU A 16 0.26 6.97 -5.38
C LEU A 16 -1.04 6.81 -4.59
N GLN A 17 -0.98 7.01 -3.27
CA GLN A 17 -2.18 6.96 -2.44
C GLN A 17 -3.22 7.97 -2.89
N ALA A 18 -2.79 9.21 -3.12
CA ALA A 18 -3.69 10.27 -3.55
C ALA A 18 -4.31 9.97 -4.91
N MET A 19 -3.52 9.48 -5.85
CA MET A 19 -3.99 9.12 -7.19
C MET A 19 -5.00 7.99 -7.15
N ILE A 20 -4.72 6.94 -6.39
CA ILE A 20 -5.61 5.78 -6.26
C ILE A 20 -6.94 6.20 -5.65
N LYS A 21 -6.90 7.01 -4.61
CA LYS A 21 -8.10 7.47 -3.92
C LYS A 21 -8.97 8.33 -4.83
N GLU A 22 -8.35 9.15 -5.67
CA GLU A 22 -9.05 10.00 -6.62
C GLU A 22 -9.69 9.20 -7.75
N LEU A 23 -8.96 8.20 -8.29
CA LEU A 23 -9.42 7.40 -9.40
C LEU A 23 -10.49 6.38 -9.00
N ASN A 24 -10.37 5.80 -7.81
CA ASN A 24 -11.30 4.79 -7.36
C ASN A 24 -11.44 4.81 -5.84
N PRO A 25 -12.44 5.54 -5.30
CA PRO A 25 -12.63 5.64 -3.85
C PRO A 25 -13.02 4.33 -3.16
N ASP A 26 -13.39 3.30 -3.93
CA ASP A 26 -13.73 1.99 -3.37
C ASP A 26 -12.48 1.17 -3.02
N ILE A 27 -11.30 1.59 -3.47
CA ILE A 27 -10.05 0.93 -3.12
C ILE A 27 -9.60 1.39 -1.74
N SER A 28 -9.34 0.42 -0.85
CA SER A 28 -8.78 0.68 0.47
C SER A 28 -7.28 0.39 0.46
N VAL A 29 -6.47 1.39 0.79
CA VAL A 29 -5.03 1.18 0.97
C VAL A 29 -4.82 0.69 2.40
N VAL A 30 -4.47 -0.58 2.54
CA VAL A 30 -4.34 -1.22 3.86
C VAL A 30 -2.96 -1.08 4.47
N GLY A 31 -1.98 -0.66 3.68
CA GLY A 31 -0.64 -0.42 4.19
C GLY A 31 0.23 0.24 3.14
N VAL A 32 1.22 1.00 3.61
CA VAL A 32 2.26 1.60 2.78
C VAL A 32 3.61 1.21 3.37
N LEU A 33 4.39 0.43 2.63
CA LEU A 33 5.62 -0.15 3.12
C LEU A 33 6.81 0.39 2.35
N GLU A 34 7.93 0.52 3.03
CA GLU A 34 9.13 1.13 2.44
C GLU A 34 10.06 0.12 1.78
N SER A 35 9.93 -1.16 2.11
CA SER A 35 10.85 -2.18 1.60
C SER A 35 10.21 -3.55 1.48
N VAL A 36 10.89 -4.43 0.74
CA VAL A 36 10.48 -5.83 0.62
C VAL A 36 10.55 -6.54 1.98
N ALA A 37 11.56 -6.21 2.79
CA ALA A 37 11.68 -6.79 4.14
C ALA A 37 10.46 -6.45 5.00
N ASP A 38 10.00 -5.19 4.95
CA ASP A 38 8.80 -4.78 5.67
C ASP A 38 7.56 -5.51 5.14
N SER A 39 7.49 -5.77 3.83
CA SER A 39 6.35 -6.47 3.26
C SER A 39 6.27 -7.91 3.72
N ILE A 40 7.39 -8.59 3.89
CA ILE A 40 7.42 -9.96 4.41
C ILE A 40 6.85 -10.00 5.83
N GLU A 41 7.27 -9.07 6.68
CA GLU A 41 6.76 -8.95 8.03
C GLU A 41 5.27 -8.64 8.04
N TRP A 42 4.84 -7.70 7.18
CA TRP A 42 3.44 -7.32 7.08
C TRP A 42 2.56 -8.51 6.70
N PHE A 43 2.96 -9.30 5.70
CA PHE A 43 2.20 -10.45 5.25
C PHE A 43 2.11 -11.55 6.30
N SER A 44 3.09 -11.64 7.21
CA SER A 44 3.03 -12.61 8.30
C SER A 44 2.02 -12.21 9.38
N LEU A 45 1.66 -10.93 9.47
CA LEU A 45 0.78 -10.40 10.51
C LEU A 45 -0.62 -10.06 10.02
N ASN A 46 -0.83 -9.98 8.72
CA ASN A 46 -2.06 -9.48 8.12
C ASN A 46 -2.59 -10.41 7.04
N GLN A 47 -3.87 -10.23 6.69
CA GLN A 47 -4.46 -10.91 5.54
C GLN A 47 -3.87 -10.37 4.25
N GLN A 48 -3.77 -11.23 3.25
CA GLN A 48 -3.32 -10.79 1.94
C GLN A 48 -4.28 -9.75 1.35
N PRO A 49 -3.74 -8.70 0.71
CA PRO A 49 -4.59 -7.75 -0.03
C PRO A 49 -5.12 -8.39 -1.31
N ASP A 50 -6.11 -7.77 -1.87
CA ASP A 50 -6.66 -8.18 -3.16
C ASP A 50 -5.66 -7.82 -4.29
#